data_f47bf7548a8d31638b6fc5fed09b5fb8
#
_entry.id   f47bf7548a8d31638b6fc5fed09b5fb8
#
_cell.length_a   1.000
_cell.length_b   1.000
_cell.length_c   1.000
_cell.angle_alpha   90.00
_cell.angle_beta   90.00
_cell.angle_gamma   90.00
#
_symmetry.space_group_name_H-M   'P 1'
#
loop_
_entity.id
_entity.type
_entity.pdbx_description
1 polymer ?
#
loop_
_entity_poly.entity_id
_entity_poly.type
_entity_poly.pdbx_seq_one_letter_code
_entity_poly.pdbx_strand_id
1 'polypeptide(L)'
;NYAMRDATGKWGDDLYQEWKDDLQVYYSKQTESILKSEKHGNILISDGTTNIHPVWSSNGEQFAYLSDQDNDYFGQTDLFIYNFSDSTSEKITGGVKTAPTWVNDSTLIYTKRSKPDKWGSKYFDLYRYTFNDEEEQRLTYNSRLTSPIYNKGLNKIAAITSYDGTS
;
A
#
# COMPACT_ATOMS: atom_id res chain seq x y z
N ASN A 1 22.84 -40.31 3.02
CA ASN A 1 24.01 -39.89 2.22
C ASN A 1 24.78 -41.04 1.57
N TYR A 2 24.98 -42.20 2.22
CA TYR A 2 25.67 -43.32 1.59
C TYR A 2 24.90 -43.91 0.39
N ALA A 3 23.57 -44.01 0.49
CA ALA A 3 22.75 -44.51 -0.61
C ALA A 3 22.81 -43.58 -1.88
N MET A 4 22.90 -42.27 -1.70
CA MET A 4 23.14 -41.36 -2.81
C MET A 4 24.51 -41.55 -3.45
N ARG A 5 25.55 -41.71 -2.62
CA ARG A 5 26.90 -41.97 -3.11
C ARG A 5 26.99 -43.29 -3.85
N ASP A 6 26.37 -44.36 -3.35
CA ASP A 6 26.37 -45.67 -3.98
C ASP A 6 25.65 -45.66 -5.34
N ALA A 7 24.61 -44.84 -5.48
CA ALA A 7 23.84 -44.71 -6.72
C ALA A 7 24.49 -43.78 -7.75
N THR A 8 25.15 -42.69 -7.31
CA THR A 8 25.61 -41.60 -8.19
C THR A 8 27.14 -41.47 -8.25
N GLY A 9 27.86 -42.10 -7.35
CA GLY A 9 29.31 -41.95 -7.17
C GLY A 9 29.73 -40.67 -6.46
N LYS A 10 28.78 -39.80 -6.08
CA LYS A 10 29.03 -38.47 -5.48
C LYS A 10 28.34 -38.31 -4.13
N TRP A 11 28.89 -37.49 -3.26
CA TRP A 11 28.22 -37.09 -2.03
C TRP A 11 27.04 -36.17 -2.31
N GLY A 12 26.05 -36.16 -1.42
CA GLY A 12 24.87 -35.33 -1.57
C GLY A 12 25.17 -33.83 -1.64
N ASP A 13 26.18 -33.38 -0.90
CA ASP A 13 26.62 -31.99 -0.90
C ASP A 13 27.27 -31.60 -2.24
N ASP A 14 28.06 -32.49 -2.85
CA ASP A 14 28.65 -32.28 -4.18
C ASP A 14 27.57 -32.20 -5.26
N LEU A 15 26.58 -33.11 -5.21
CA LEU A 15 25.44 -33.09 -6.13
C LEU A 15 24.61 -31.83 -5.99
N TYR A 16 24.40 -31.38 -4.76
CA TYR A 16 23.68 -30.14 -4.53
C TYR A 16 24.43 -28.92 -5.08
N GLN A 17 25.74 -28.87 -4.90
CA GLN A 17 26.54 -27.77 -5.43
C GLN A 17 26.54 -27.75 -6.96
N GLU A 18 26.75 -28.92 -7.60
CA GLU A 18 26.66 -29.04 -9.07
C GLU A 18 25.29 -28.57 -9.59
N TRP A 19 24.21 -29.03 -8.98
CA TRP A 19 22.86 -28.61 -9.34
C TRP A 19 22.66 -27.10 -9.19
N LYS A 20 23.18 -26.54 -8.11
CA LYS A 20 23.10 -25.09 -7.86
C LYS A 20 23.88 -24.30 -8.91
N ASP A 21 25.09 -24.75 -9.27
CA ASP A 21 25.93 -24.09 -10.25
C ASP A 21 25.30 -24.17 -11.66
N ASP A 22 24.74 -25.32 -12.04
CA ASP A 22 24.01 -25.51 -13.29
C ASP A 22 22.78 -24.59 -13.37
N LEU A 23 22.01 -24.49 -12.30
CA LEU A 23 20.88 -23.58 -12.23
C LEU A 23 21.30 -22.11 -12.31
N GLN A 24 22.40 -21.75 -11.67
CA GLN A 24 22.92 -20.40 -11.74
C GLN A 24 23.31 -20.01 -13.16
N VAL A 25 24.00 -20.89 -13.89
CA VAL A 25 24.32 -20.68 -15.31
C VAL A 25 23.06 -20.58 -16.15
N TYR A 26 22.11 -21.49 -15.96
CA TYR A 26 20.85 -21.53 -16.71
C TYR A 26 20.03 -20.23 -16.51
N TYR A 27 19.81 -19.83 -15.26
CA TYR A 27 19.03 -18.62 -14.96
C TYR A 27 19.77 -17.32 -15.32
N SER A 28 21.10 -17.27 -15.16
CA SER A 28 21.88 -16.12 -15.60
C SER A 28 21.69 -15.84 -17.08
N LYS A 29 21.66 -16.91 -17.90
CA LYS A 29 21.43 -16.79 -19.35
C LYS A 29 20.00 -16.36 -19.67
N GLN A 30 18.99 -16.87 -18.92
CA GLN A 30 17.60 -16.45 -19.12
C GLN A 30 17.35 -15.00 -18.72
N THR A 31 17.98 -14.54 -17.64
CA THR A 31 17.76 -13.20 -17.07
C THR A 31 18.66 -12.13 -17.70
N GLU A 32 19.66 -12.51 -18.51
CA GLU A 32 20.65 -11.59 -19.08
C GLU A 32 20.01 -10.40 -19.81
N SER A 33 18.98 -10.65 -20.63
CA SER A 33 18.28 -9.59 -21.36
C SER A 33 17.48 -8.66 -20.44
N ILE A 34 16.94 -9.21 -19.36
CA ILE A 34 16.17 -8.46 -18.34
C ILE A 34 17.13 -7.55 -17.58
N LEU A 35 18.25 -8.12 -17.09
CA LEU A 35 19.26 -7.39 -16.32
C LEU A 35 19.93 -6.28 -17.15
N LYS A 36 20.14 -6.49 -18.46
CA LYS A 36 20.67 -5.44 -19.36
C LYS A 36 19.71 -4.26 -19.55
N SER A 37 18.41 -4.46 -19.38
CA SER A 37 17.36 -3.44 -19.51
C SER A 37 16.75 -3.02 -18.16
N GLU A 38 17.31 -3.49 -17.06
CA GLU A 38 16.82 -3.20 -15.73
C GLU A 38 16.84 -1.69 -15.45
N LYS A 39 15.68 -1.16 -15.04
CA LYS A 39 15.55 0.22 -14.60
C LYS A 39 15.33 0.22 -13.10
N HIS A 40 16.27 0.73 -12.37
CA HIS A 40 16.12 0.91 -10.93
C HIS A 40 15.28 2.16 -10.66
N GLY A 41 14.25 2.01 -9.82
CA GLY A 41 13.52 3.15 -9.28
C GLY A 41 14.25 3.78 -8.10
N ASN A 42 13.94 5.03 -7.82
CA ASN A 42 14.39 5.69 -6.60
C ASN A 42 13.41 5.40 -5.45
N ILE A 43 13.95 5.11 -4.27
CA ILE A 43 13.14 5.00 -3.05
C ILE A 43 12.81 6.42 -2.59
N LEU A 44 11.52 6.73 -2.53
CA LEU A 44 11.04 8.03 -2.05
C LEU A 44 10.76 8.02 -0.55
N ILE A 45 10.24 6.90 -0.03
CA ILE A 45 9.84 6.74 1.36
C ILE A 45 10.38 5.41 1.86
N SER A 46 11.18 5.45 2.91
CA SER A 46 11.78 4.28 3.56
C SER A 46 11.34 4.09 5.00
N ASP A 47 10.65 5.07 5.57
CA ASP A 47 10.19 5.03 6.94
C ASP A 47 8.98 4.10 7.09
N GLY A 48 8.86 3.44 8.25
CA GLY A 48 7.87 2.41 8.50
C GLY A 48 8.22 1.05 7.89
N THR A 49 7.39 0.06 8.17
CA THR A 49 7.49 -1.30 7.61
C THR A 49 6.52 -1.53 6.45
N THR A 50 5.48 -0.70 6.36
CA THR A 50 4.40 -0.81 5.38
C THR A 50 4.11 0.55 4.76
N ASN A 51 4.39 0.67 3.45
CA ASN A 51 4.00 1.82 2.63
C ASN A 51 3.18 1.30 1.45
N ILE A 52 1.87 1.58 1.43
CA ILE A 52 0.91 0.98 0.50
C ILE A 52 -0.06 2.00 -0.08
N HIS A 53 -0.76 1.59 -1.14
CA HIS A 53 -1.84 2.37 -1.77
C HIS A 53 -1.44 3.77 -2.24
N PRO A 54 -0.32 3.95 -2.98
CA PRO A 54 0.00 5.26 -3.54
C PRO A 54 -1.04 5.67 -4.59
N VAL A 55 -1.58 6.87 -4.46
CA VAL A 55 -2.57 7.45 -5.39
C VAL A 55 -2.17 8.87 -5.74
N TRP A 56 -1.86 9.10 -7.01
CA TRP A 56 -1.45 10.39 -7.53
C TRP A 56 -2.57 11.45 -7.50
N SER A 57 -2.22 12.69 -7.20
CA SER A 57 -3.03 13.86 -7.51
C SER A 57 -3.14 14.05 -9.03
N SER A 58 -4.17 14.77 -9.50
CA SER A 58 -4.41 14.93 -10.93
C SER A 58 -3.33 15.73 -11.63
N ASN A 59 -2.68 16.66 -10.92
CA ASN A 59 -1.58 17.49 -11.44
C ASN A 59 -0.21 16.77 -11.38
N GLY A 60 -0.12 15.63 -10.67
CA GLY A 60 1.13 14.86 -10.53
C GLY A 60 2.17 15.48 -9.59
N GLU A 61 1.85 16.53 -8.84
CA GLU A 61 2.78 17.21 -7.93
C GLU A 61 2.88 16.53 -6.56
N GLN A 62 1.92 15.67 -6.22
CA GLN A 62 1.87 14.95 -4.95
C GLN A 62 1.17 13.61 -5.11
N PHE A 63 1.37 12.71 -4.14
CA PHE A 63 0.58 11.50 -4.01
C PHE A 63 0.20 11.22 -2.56
N ALA A 64 -1.00 10.67 -2.38
CA ALA A 64 -1.46 10.14 -1.11
C ALA A 64 -1.00 8.69 -0.96
N TYR A 65 -0.65 8.27 0.24
CA TYR A 65 -0.28 6.89 0.55
C TYR A 65 -0.61 6.54 2.00
N LEU A 66 -0.62 5.26 2.31
CA LEU A 66 -0.79 4.78 3.68
C LEU A 66 0.53 4.25 4.20
N SER A 67 0.88 4.63 5.44
CA SER A 67 2.08 4.18 6.13
C SER A 67 1.80 3.83 7.59
N ASP A 68 2.57 2.89 8.13
CA ASP A 68 2.59 2.55 9.55
C ASP A 68 3.76 3.20 10.32
N GLN A 69 4.48 4.14 9.69
CA GLN A 69 5.72 4.74 10.23
C GLN A 69 5.57 5.36 11.63
N ASP A 70 4.37 5.83 12.00
CA ASP A 70 4.07 6.45 13.29
C ASP A 70 3.27 5.52 14.22
N ASN A 71 3.15 4.24 13.89
CA ASN A 71 2.31 3.31 14.63
C ASN A 71 3.12 2.19 15.29
N ASP A 72 2.79 1.88 16.55
CA ASP A 72 3.40 0.78 17.31
C ASP A 72 2.87 -0.61 16.94
N TYR A 73 1.77 -0.68 16.17
CA TYR A 73 1.10 -1.93 15.80
C TYR A 73 1.15 -2.18 14.31
N PHE A 74 1.62 -3.36 13.92
CA PHE A 74 1.58 -3.83 12.53
C PHE A 74 0.16 -3.81 11.94
N GLY A 75 0.04 -3.32 10.72
CA GLY A 75 -1.24 -3.23 10.01
C GLY A 75 -2.16 -2.11 10.48
N GLN A 76 -1.71 -1.24 11.35
CA GLN A 76 -2.36 0.05 11.60
C GLN A 76 -1.68 1.10 10.74
N THR A 77 -2.42 1.62 9.78
CA THR A 77 -1.91 2.60 8.82
C THR A 77 -2.60 3.94 8.95
N ASP A 78 -1.85 4.98 8.66
CA ASP A 78 -2.27 6.36 8.63
C ASP A 78 -2.11 6.92 7.22
N LEU A 79 -2.85 7.98 6.91
CA LEU A 79 -2.83 8.65 5.62
C LEU A 79 -1.76 9.74 5.61
N PHE A 80 -0.88 9.66 4.63
CA PHE A 80 0.17 10.65 4.37
C PHE A 80 0.05 11.23 2.96
N ILE A 81 0.59 12.42 2.78
CA ILE A 81 0.82 13.05 1.48
C ILE A 81 2.32 13.23 1.30
N TYR A 82 2.85 12.78 0.17
CA TYR A 82 4.18 13.11 -0.29
C TYR A 82 4.12 14.22 -1.32
N ASN A 83 4.91 15.27 -1.12
CA ASN A 83 5.01 16.41 -2.00
C ASN A 83 6.35 16.40 -2.74
N PHE A 84 6.33 16.48 -4.08
CA PHE A 84 7.55 16.44 -4.89
C PHE A 84 8.32 17.76 -4.91
N SER A 85 7.65 18.89 -4.61
CA SER A 85 8.31 20.20 -4.67
C SER A 85 9.42 20.36 -3.63
N ASP A 86 9.22 19.78 -2.45
CA ASP A 86 10.13 19.86 -1.31
C ASP A 86 10.59 18.48 -0.79
N SER A 87 10.11 17.39 -1.43
CA SER A 87 10.40 16.00 -1.05
C SER A 87 10.04 15.68 0.39
N THR A 88 8.93 16.24 0.89
CA THR A 88 8.44 16.01 2.25
C THR A 88 7.22 15.10 2.28
N SER A 89 7.04 14.41 3.42
CA SER A 89 5.84 13.64 3.75
C SER A 89 5.14 14.26 4.95
N GLU A 90 3.85 14.45 4.84
CA GLU A 90 3.01 14.98 5.90
C GLU A 90 1.88 14.00 6.24
N LYS A 91 1.67 13.77 7.55
CA LYS A 91 0.55 12.97 8.05
C LYS A 91 -0.73 13.79 8.06
N ILE A 92 -1.75 13.29 7.39
CA ILE A 92 -3.08 13.94 7.32
C ILE A 92 -3.97 13.45 8.44
N THR A 93 -4.07 12.12 8.61
CA THR A 93 -4.97 11.54 9.63
C THR A 93 -4.63 10.08 9.91
N GLY A 94 -5.03 9.58 11.08
CA GLY A 94 -4.81 8.19 11.48
C GLY A 94 -5.99 7.26 11.20
N GLY A 95 -5.72 5.95 11.18
CA GLY A 95 -6.75 4.91 11.12
C GLY A 95 -7.40 4.70 9.76
N VAL A 96 -6.69 4.96 8.69
CA VAL A 96 -7.09 4.72 7.30
C VAL A 96 -6.50 3.38 6.83
N LYS A 97 -7.30 2.51 6.22
CA LYS A 97 -6.88 1.15 5.81
C LYS A 97 -7.01 0.83 4.33
N THR A 98 -7.72 1.66 3.58
CA THR A 98 -7.94 1.44 2.14
C THR A 98 -7.52 2.65 1.35
N ALA A 99 -7.20 2.42 0.07
CA ALA A 99 -6.75 3.48 -0.82
C ALA A 99 -7.66 4.71 -0.77
N PRO A 100 -7.11 5.92 -0.62
CA PRO A 100 -7.85 7.16 -0.77
C PRO A 100 -8.16 7.43 -2.24
N THR A 101 -9.00 8.44 -2.51
CA THR A 101 -9.27 8.91 -3.87
C THR A 101 -9.29 10.43 -3.93
N TRP A 102 -8.67 11.00 -4.96
CA TRP A 102 -8.69 12.43 -5.19
C TRP A 102 -9.97 12.87 -5.88
N VAL A 103 -10.57 13.94 -5.37
CA VAL A 103 -11.66 14.67 -6.04
C VAL A 103 -11.08 15.70 -7.01
N ASN A 104 -10.08 16.42 -6.56
CA ASN A 104 -9.24 17.38 -7.28
C ASN A 104 -7.90 17.49 -6.54
N ASP A 105 -7.00 18.37 -6.99
CA ASP A 105 -5.66 18.52 -6.40
C ASP A 105 -5.65 19.08 -4.97
N SER A 106 -6.78 19.54 -4.46
CA SER A 106 -6.92 20.09 -3.10
C SER A 106 -7.93 19.35 -2.21
N THR A 107 -8.51 18.23 -2.69
CA THR A 107 -9.56 17.51 -1.94
C THR A 107 -9.40 16.01 -2.08
N LEU A 108 -9.35 15.33 -0.94
CA LEU A 108 -9.20 13.88 -0.84
C LEU A 108 -10.40 13.25 -0.13
N ILE A 109 -10.82 12.07 -0.60
CA ILE A 109 -11.83 11.22 0.04
C ILE A 109 -11.15 9.92 0.47
N TYR A 110 -11.45 9.48 1.68
CA TYR A 110 -10.95 8.22 2.23
C TYR A 110 -11.93 7.63 3.24
N THR A 111 -11.70 6.40 3.66
CA THR A 111 -12.43 5.79 4.77
C THR A 111 -11.55 5.73 6.00
N LYS A 112 -12.10 6.13 7.13
CA LYS A 112 -11.43 6.18 8.41
C LYS A 112 -12.30 5.59 9.50
N ARG A 113 -11.68 4.98 10.49
CA ARG A 113 -12.38 4.47 11.66
C ARG A 113 -12.94 5.63 12.48
N SER A 114 -14.25 5.60 12.73
CA SER A 114 -14.95 6.62 13.51
C SER A 114 -14.54 6.63 14.98
N LYS A 115 -14.84 7.69 15.70
CA LYS A 115 -14.88 7.65 17.17
C LYS A 115 -15.90 6.59 17.63
N PRO A 116 -15.72 5.97 18.79
CA PRO A 116 -16.68 4.98 19.30
C PRO A 116 -18.06 5.63 19.47
N ASP A 117 -19.10 4.87 19.14
CA ASP A 117 -20.47 5.24 19.45
C ASP A 117 -20.79 5.00 20.95
N LYS A 118 -22.04 5.21 21.35
CA LYS A 118 -22.49 5.02 22.73
C LYS A 118 -22.32 3.56 23.26
N TRP A 119 -22.11 2.61 22.35
CA TRP A 119 -21.90 1.20 22.66
C TRP A 119 -20.43 0.78 22.55
N GLY A 120 -19.52 1.74 22.29
CA GLY A 120 -18.10 1.49 22.08
C GLY A 120 -17.74 0.99 20.68
N SER A 121 -18.70 0.88 19.76
CA SER A 121 -18.49 0.41 18.40
C SER A 121 -17.86 1.50 17.53
N LYS A 122 -16.91 1.09 16.67
CA LYS A 122 -16.23 1.96 15.72
C LYS A 122 -16.45 1.43 14.30
N TYR A 123 -16.88 2.27 13.41
CA TYR A 123 -17.19 1.92 12.03
C TYR A 123 -16.25 2.66 11.07
N PHE A 124 -16.02 2.11 9.90
CA PHE A 124 -15.37 2.84 8.81
C PHE A 124 -16.41 3.69 8.09
N ASP A 125 -16.15 4.97 7.99
CA ASP A 125 -17.00 5.94 7.33
C ASP A 125 -16.19 6.76 6.34
N LEU A 126 -16.89 7.39 5.39
CA LEU A 126 -16.29 8.32 4.44
C LEU A 126 -15.96 9.64 5.13
N TYR A 127 -14.76 10.12 4.84
CA TYR A 127 -14.29 11.44 5.23
C TYR A 127 -13.77 12.18 4.00
N ARG A 128 -13.88 13.49 4.04
CA ARG A 128 -13.30 14.42 3.09
C ARG A 128 -12.25 15.26 3.82
N TYR A 129 -11.09 15.41 3.20
CA TYR A 129 -10.07 16.37 3.63
C TYR A 129 -9.87 17.41 2.55
N THR A 130 -9.87 18.69 2.94
CA THR A 130 -9.64 19.85 2.07
C THR A 130 -8.35 20.53 2.50
N PHE A 131 -7.34 20.53 1.62
CA PHE A 131 -6.00 21.04 1.94
C PHE A 131 -5.99 22.56 2.16
N ASN A 132 -6.80 23.31 1.43
CA ASN A 132 -6.81 24.77 1.53
C ASN A 132 -7.23 25.27 2.92
N ASP A 133 -8.12 24.55 3.57
CA ASP A 133 -8.69 24.91 4.86
C ASP A 133 -8.17 24.01 5.98
N GLU A 134 -7.36 23.00 5.65
CA GLU A 134 -6.90 21.93 6.57
C GLU A 134 -8.08 21.27 7.31
N GLU A 135 -9.23 21.15 6.64
CA GLU A 135 -10.48 20.70 7.26
C GLU A 135 -10.76 19.22 6.94
N GLU A 136 -10.97 18.41 7.99
CA GLU A 136 -11.49 17.05 7.89
C GLU A 136 -12.99 17.02 8.20
N GLN A 137 -13.80 16.60 7.24
CA GLN A 137 -15.26 16.45 7.39
C GLN A 137 -15.68 15.00 7.24
N ARG A 138 -16.44 14.48 8.20
CA ARG A 138 -17.10 13.17 8.12
C ARG A 138 -18.35 13.28 7.24
N LEU A 139 -18.45 12.42 6.21
CA LEU A 139 -19.53 12.43 5.23
C LEU A 139 -20.63 11.40 5.51
N THR A 140 -20.27 10.26 6.14
CA THR A 140 -21.22 9.19 6.45
C THR A 140 -21.14 8.80 7.91
N TYR A 141 -22.17 8.12 8.41
CA TYR A 141 -22.28 7.73 9.82
C TYR A 141 -22.67 6.26 9.93
N ASN A 142 -21.82 5.47 10.59
CA ASN A 142 -22.00 4.04 10.87
C ASN A 142 -22.27 3.19 9.61
N SER A 143 -21.64 3.56 8.49
CA SER A 143 -21.98 3.01 7.17
C SER A 143 -21.09 1.83 6.75
N ARG A 144 -20.04 1.50 7.52
CA ARG A 144 -19.11 0.39 7.26
C ARG A 144 -18.55 0.38 5.84
N LEU A 145 -18.12 1.54 5.37
CA LEU A 145 -17.65 1.76 4.01
C LEU A 145 -16.14 1.58 3.90
N THR A 146 -15.69 0.98 2.79
CA THR A 146 -14.28 0.81 2.45
C THR A 146 -14.04 1.10 0.97
N SER A 147 -12.77 1.30 0.58
CA SER A 147 -12.33 1.45 -0.81
C SER A 147 -13.12 2.47 -1.62
N PRO A 148 -13.15 3.75 -1.22
CA PRO A 148 -13.86 4.78 -1.95
C PRO A 148 -13.20 5.07 -3.30
N ILE A 149 -14.01 5.28 -4.32
CA ILE A 149 -13.58 5.73 -5.65
C ILE A 149 -14.45 6.90 -6.07
N TYR A 150 -13.84 8.02 -6.42
CA TYR A 150 -14.53 9.17 -6.96
C TYR A 150 -14.52 9.17 -8.47
N ASN A 151 -15.70 9.37 -9.06
CA ASN A 151 -15.86 9.57 -10.51
C ASN A 151 -16.12 11.05 -10.80
N LYS A 152 -15.14 11.71 -11.42
CA LYS A 152 -15.19 13.14 -11.75
C LYS A 152 -16.31 13.46 -12.75
N GLY A 153 -16.53 12.60 -13.75
CA GLY A 153 -17.54 12.84 -14.78
C GLY A 153 -18.99 12.79 -14.27
N LEU A 154 -19.23 11.94 -13.26
CA LEU A 154 -20.54 11.78 -12.64
C LEU A 154 -20.68 12.60 -11.34
N ASN A 155 -19.61 13.14 -10.82
CA ASN A 155 -19.54 13.78 -9.49
C ASN A 155 -20.12 12.87 -8.39
N LYS A 156 -19.70 11.59 -8.41
CA LYS A 156 -20.19 10.57 -7.47
C LYS A 156 -19.05 9.78 -6.85
N ILE A 157 -19.30 9.30 -5.63
CA ILE A 157 -18.42 8.38 -4.92
C ILE A 157 -19.08 7.00 -4.92
N ALA A 158 -18.34 5.97 -5.31
CA ALA A 158 -18.67 4.57 -5.05
C ALA A 158 -17.81 4.06 -3.90
N ALA A 159 -18.35 3.21 -3.06
CA ALA A 159 -17.62 2.55 -1.98
C ALA A 159 -18.21 1.18 -1.71
N ILE A 160 -17.40 0.28 -1.14
CA ILE A 160 -17.83 -1.07 -0.73
C ILE A 160 -18.41 -0.96 0.68
N THR A 161 -19.55 -1.62 0.93
CA THR A 161 -20.14 -1.70 2.27
C THR A 161 -20.18 -3.15 2.76
N SER A 162 -19.89 -3.36 4.06
CA SER A 162 -20.04 -4.63 4.77
C SER A 162 -21.28 -4.54 5.67
N TYR A 163 -22.46 -4.67 5.06
CA TYR A 163 -23.73 -4.36 5.72
C TYR A 163 -24.00 -5.23 6.96
N ASP A 164 -23.76 -6.55 6.89
CA ASP A 164 -24.05 -7.51 7.95
C ASP A 164 -22.81 -8.04 8.69
N GLY A 165 -21.66 -7.39 8.54
CA GLY A 165 -20.41 -7.87 9.11
C GLY A 165 -19.85 -9.13 8.42
N THR A 166 -20.45 -9.56 7.32
CA THR A 166 -19.94 -10.56 6.40
C THR A 166 -19.34 -9.85 5.19
N SER A 167 -18.11 -10.19 4.86
CA SER A 167 -17.43 -9.75 3.65
C SER A 167 -17.74 -10.71 2.51
#